data_b6bb5356d2994d19695554b4a2634d49
#
_entry.id   b6bb5356d2994d19695554b4a2634d49
#
_cell.length_a   1.000
_cell.length_b   1.000
_cell.length_c   1.000
_cell.angle_alpha   90.00
_cell.angle_beta   90.00
_cell.angle_gamma   90.00
#
_symmetry.space_group_name_H-M   'P 1'
#
loop_
_entity.id
_entity.type
_entity.pdbx_description
1 polymer ?
#
loop_
_entity_poly.entity_id
_entity_poly.type
_entity_poly.pdbx_seq_one_letter_code
_entity_poly.pdbx_strand_id
1 'polypeptide(L)'
;MKTFRQLSLAIALDDQATFDNFYAPNGTPQHMAAFLLKDEGRKFAYLSGASGTGLSHLLQAICQSTALGRNSGALYLPLEELSQYPPEQVLEGLESAPLVCIDDLQLVSDREDWHISLFNLFNNCRDAGCRLMIASHLPADQLDIKLEDLLSRLKSGVSFHLQNYKDADQRRLLQYRSNRRGLYLSDEVALFLLNRLPRDTHALMEALEILDKASLREQRRLTTPFVKEALGL
;
A
#
# COMPACT_ATOMS: atom_id res chain seq x y z
N MET A 1 -25.80 -6.65 -27.20
CA MET A 1 -25.36 -6.25 -25.85
C MET A 1 -24.39 -7.32 -25.35
N LYS A 2 -23.09 -7.02 -25.29
CA LYS A 2 -22.13 -7.93 -24.64
C LYS A 2 -22.29 -7.71 -23.13
N THR A 3 -22.84 -8.68 -22.45
CA THR A 3 -22.85 -8.73 -20.97
C THR A 3 -21.41 -8.95 -20.54
N PHE A 4 -20.71 -7.90 -20.18
CA PHE A 4 -19.42 -8.02 -19.50
C PHE A 4 -19.67 -8.64 -18.13
N ARG A 5 -19.15 -9.82 -17.87
CA ARG A 5 -19.10 -10.40 -16.53
C ARG A 5 -18.05 -9.61 -15.76
N GLN A 6 -18.49 -8.83 -14.78
CA GLN A 6 -17.59 -8.23 -13.78
C GLN A 6 -16.75 -9.36 -13.18
N LEU A 7 -15.43 -9.21 -13.21
CA LEU A 7 -14.54 -10.16 -12.54
C LEU A 7 -14.88 -10.15 -11.04
N SER A 8 -15.14 -11.33 -10.50
CA SER A 8 -15.25 -11.49 -9.03
C SER A 8 -13.84 -11.33 -8.45
N LEU A 9 -13.45 -10.09 -8.19
CA LEU A 9 -12.13 -9.74 -7.66
C LEU A 9 -12.11 -10.07 -6.16
N ALA A 10 -11.89 -11.33 -5.83
CA ALA A 10 -11.62 -11.75 -4.44
C ALA A 10 -10.15 -11.48 -4.08
N ILE A 11 -9.73 -10.21 -4.14
CA ILE A 11 -8.41 -9.80 -3.67
C ILE A 11 -8.48 -9.71 -2.16
N ALA A 12 -7.78 -10.59 -1.46
CA ALA A 12 -7.69 -10.58 -0.01
C ALA A 12 -6.78 -9.43 0.43
N LEU A 13 -7.28 -8.58 1.32
CA LEU A 13 -6.45 -7.59 2.00
C LEU A 13 -5.54 -8.30 3.02
N ASP A 14 -4.32 -7.78 3.21
CA ASP A 14 -3.46 -8.21 4.31
C ASP A 14 -4.02 -7.67 5.63
N ASP A 15 -4.48 -8.55 6.51
CA ASP A 15 -5.04 -8.20 7.82
C ASP A 15 -4.07 -7.37 8.69
N GLN A 16 -2.78 -7.44 8.41
CA GLN A 16 -1.75 -6.65 9.10
C GLN A 16 -1.59 -5.24 8.51
N ALA A 17 -2.16 -4.95 7.34
CA ALA A 17 -2.05 -3.64 6.70
C ALA A 17 -3.08 -2.65 7.25
N THR A 18 -2.95 -2.29 8.51
CA THR A 18 -3.80 -1.32 9.21
C THR A 18 -3.04 -0.02 9.51
N PHE A 19 -3.77 1.07 9.75
CA PHE A 19 -3.14 2.32 10.22
C PHE A 19 -2.40 2.15 11.56
N ASP A 20 -2.86 1.26 12.44
CA ASP A 20 -2.21 0.98 13.71
C ASP A 20 -0.91 0.20 13.56
N ASN A 21 -0.75 -0.53 12.47
CA ASN A 21 0.48 -1.24 12.15
C ASN A 21 1.41 -0.43 11.24
N PHE A 22 0.99 0.75 10.78
CA PHE A 22 1.79 1.62 9.92
C PHE A 22 2.74 2.47 10.75
N TYR A 23 4.05 2.24 10.60
CA TYR A 23 5.07 3.06 11.27
C TYR A 23 5.23 4.40 10.54
N ALA A 24 4.86 5.47 11.20
CA ALA A 24 4.88 6.83 10.64
C ALA A 24 5.36 7.84 11.69
N PRO A 25 6.67 8.09 11.80
CA PRO A 25 7.20 9.09 12.73
C PRO A 25 6.61 10.47 12.48
N ASN A 26 6.33 11.20 13.56
CA ASN A 26 5.77 12.56 13.49
C ASN A 26 6.62 13.45 12.56
N GLY A 27 5.96 14.24 11.71
CA GLY A 27 6.62 15.16 10.78
C GLY A 27 7.17 14.53 9.51
N THR A 28 7.01 13.22 9.32
CA THR A 28 7.38 12.54 8.06
C THR A 28 6.26 12.61 7.02
N PRO A 29 6.58 12.48 5.71
CA PRO A 29 5.56 12.34 4.67
C PRO A 29 4.59 11.17 4.94
N GLN A 30 5.08 10.05 5.49
CA GLN A 30 4.27 8.91 5.89
C GLN A 30 3.23 9.29 6.95
N HIS A 31 3.62 10.06 7.96
CA HIS A 31 2.70 10.53 9.01
C HIS A 31 1.61 11.44 8.43
N MET A 32 2.02 12.39 7.57
CA MET A 32 1.08 13.30 6.93
C MET A 32 0.10 12.56 6.02
N ALA A 33 0.59 11.62 5.20
CA ALA A 33 -0.24 10.79 4.33
C ALA A 33 -1.24 9.96 5.14
N ALA A 34 -0.78 9.24 6.18
CA ALA A 34 -1.64 8.44 7.04
C ALA A 34 -2.71 9.28 7.74
N PHE A 35 -2.34 10.49 8.21
CA PHE A 35 -3.27 11.42 8.85
C PHE A 35 -4.36 11.91 7.88
N LEU A 36 -3.95 12.36 6.69
CA LEU A 36 -4.87 12.95 5.72
C LEU A 36 -5.75 11.90 5.00
N LEU A 37 -5.26 10.67 4.84
CA LEU A 37 -6.07 9.59 4.26
C LEU A 37 -7.23 9.15 5.17
N LYS A 38 -7.13 9.37 6.48
CA LYS A 38 -8.23 9.13 7.42
C LYS A 38 -9.39 10.14 7.26
N ASP A 39 -9.16 11.28 6.63
CA ASP A 39 -10.19 12.27 6.36
C ASP A 39 -11.14 11.78 5.24
N GLU A 40 -12.36 11.38 5.61
CA GLU A 40 -13.38 10.89 4.69
C GLU A 40 -13.88 11.98 3.71
N GLY A 41 -13.69 13.25 4.01
CA GLY A 41 -14.00 14.37 3.12
C GLY A 41 -13.10 14.45 1.88
N ARG A 42 -11.94 13.80 1.94
CA ARG A 42 -10.98 13.78 0.84
C ARG A 42 -11.40 12.82 -0.26
N LYS A 43 -11.68 13.37 -1.44
CA LYS A 43 -12.21 12.61 -2.58
C LYS A 43 -11.13 11.97 -3.43
N PHE A 44 -9.96 12.62 -3.57
CA PHE A 44 -8.85 12.09 -4.36
C PHE A 44 -7.52 12.35 -3.69
N ALA A 45 -6.62 11.35 -3.72
CA ALA A 45 -5.21 11.49 -3.36
C ALA A 45 -4.34 10.61 -4.26
N TYR A 46 -3.17 11.14 -4.59
CA TYR A 46 -2.11 10.43 -5.30
C TYR A 46 -0.92 10.22 -4.37
N LEU A 47 -0.50 8.96 -4.20
CA LEU A 47 0.65 8.58 -3.38
C LEU A 47 1.77 8.11 -4.29
N SER A 48 2.99 8.58 -4.04
CA SER A 48 4.18 8.10 -4.75
C SER A 48 5.30 7.78 -3.79
N GLY A 49 6.24 6.94 -4.21
CA GLY A 49 7.43 6.60 -3.42
C GLY A 49 8.05 5.30 -3.90
N ALA A 50 9.33 5.08 -3.58
CA ALA A 50 10.00 3.84 -3.92
C ALA A 50 9.33 2.63 -3.26
N SER A 51 9.63 1.42 -3.76
CA SER A 51 9.21 0.16 -3.12
C SER A 51 9.62 0.15 -1.64
N GLY A 52 8.76 -0.42 -0.81
CA GLY A 52 8.99 -0.52 0.64
C GLY A 52 8.70 0.76 1.45
N THR A 53 8.26 1.87 0.83
CA THR A 53 7.89 3.10 1.56
C THR A 53 6.54 3.02 2.26
N GLY A 54 5.72 1.99 1.96
CA GLY A 54 4.43 1.72 2.58
C GLY A 54 3.21 2.17 1.78
N LEU A 55 3.33 2.33 0.46
CA LEU A 55 2.22 2.71 -0.43
C LEU A 55 1.06 1.73 -0.34
N SER A 56 1.31 0.46 -0.66
CA SER A 56 0.30 -0.62 -0.61
C SER A 56 -0.29 -0.79 0.79
N HIS A 57 0.55 -0.68 1.85
CA HIS A 57 0.08 -0.72 3.23
C HIS A 57 -0.94 0.39 3.52
N LEU A 58 -0.68 1.62 3.10
CA LEU A 58 -1.61 2.75 3.30
C LEU A 58 -2.92 2.58 2.53
N LEU A 59 -2.86 2.09 1.28
CA LEU A 59 -4.06 1.83 0.49
C LEU A 59 -4.91 0.71 1.09
N GLN A 60 -4.29 -0.36 1.56
CA GLN A 60 -5.01 -1.44 2.24
C GLN A 60 -5.55 -0.99 3.60
N ALA A 61 -4.77 -0.20 4.37
CA ALA A 61 -5.21 0.33 5.66
C ALA A 61 -6.47 1.22 5.54
N ILE A 62 -6.55 2.05 4.50
CA ILE A 62 -7.74 2.88 4.28
C ILE A 62 -8.93 2.03 3.82
N CYS A 63 -8.72 0.97 3.01
CA CYS A 63 -9.76 0.03 2.64
C CYS A 63 -10.33 -0.68 3.87
N GLN A 64 -9.48 -1.21 4.75
CA GLN A 64 -9.91 -1.86 6.00
C GLN A 64 -10.65 -0.88 6.92
N SER A 65 -10.12 0.32 7.09
CA SER A 65 -10.76 1.36 7.91
C SER A 65 -12.14 1.72 7.39
N THR A 66 -12.32 1.80 6.07
CA THR A 66 -13.61 2.08 5.42
C THR A 66 -14.57 0.89 5.56
N ALA A 67 -14.08 -0.34 5.44
CA ALA A 67 -14.88 -1.56 5.58
C ALA A 67 -15.45 -1.75 7.00
N LEU A 68 -14.75 -1.29 8.02
CA LEU A 68 -15.21 -1.31 9.43
C LEU A 68 -16.23 -0.20 9.72
N GLY A 69 -16.37 0.79 8.84
CA GLY A 69 -17.32 1.89 8.94
C GLY A 69 -18.72 1.52 8.46
N ARG A 70 -19.62 2.55 8.42
CA ARG A 70 -21.00 2.40 7.94
C ARG A 70 -21.11 2.15 6.44
N ASN A 71 -20.05 2.41 5.68
CA ASN A 71 -19.97 2.24 4.22
C ASN A 71 -19.06 1.06 3.88
N SER A 72 -19.52 -0.16 4.11
CA SER A 72 -18.81 -1.36 3.65
C SER A 72 -18.77 -1.42 2.12
N GLY A 73 -17.65 -1.80 1.53
CA GLY A 73 -17.51 -1.96 0.07
C GLY A 73 -16.33 -1.23 -0.55
N ALA A 74 -15.28 -0.89 0.24
CA ALA A 74 -14.03 -0.40 -0.31
C ALA A 74 -13.37 -1.44 -1.21
N LEU A 75 -12.84 -1.00 -2.35
CA LEU A 75 -12.19 -1.85 -3.35
C LEU A 75 -10.69 -1.54 -3.41
N TYR A 76 -9.86 -2.58 -3.34
CA TYR A 76 -8.41 -2.50 -3.54
C TYR A 76 -8.03 -3.23 -4.82
N LEU A 77 -7.35 -2.55 -5.73
CA LEU A 77 -6.97 -3.03 -7.05
C LEU A 77 -5.45 -2.99 -7.22
N PRO A 78 -4.74 -4.09 -6.94
CA PRO A 78 -3.31 -4.23 -7.27
C PRO A 78 -3.15 -4.47 -8.76
N LEU A 79 -2.58 -3.51 -9.48
CA LEU A 79 -2.36 -3.64 -10.92
C LEU A 79 -1.26 -4.66 -11.27
N GLU A 80 -0.43 -5.07 -10.30
CA GLU A 80 0.46 -6.20 -10.47
C GLU A 80 -0.29 -7.48 -10.89
N GLU A 81 -1.49 -7.71 -10.30
CA GLU A 81 -2.32 -8.86 -10.64
C GLU A 81 -3.32 -8.56 -11.76
N LEU A 82 -3.82 -7.31 -11.82
CA LEU A 82 -4.96 -6.95 -12.65
C LEU A 82 -4.59 -6.39 -14.03
N SER A 83 -3.37 -5.92 -14.23
CA SER A 83 -2.94 -5.33 -15.51
C SER A 83 -2.97 -6.31 -16.69
N GLN A 84 -3.04 -7.62 -16.46
CA GLN A 84 -3.17 -8.64 -17.49
C GLN A 84 -4.57 -8.72 -18.11
N TYR A 85 -5.58 -8.14 -17.46
CA TYR A 85 -6.96 -8.11 -17.95
C TYR A 85 -7.26 -6.83 -18.72
N PRO A 86 -8.28 -6.83 -19.61
CA PRO A 86 -8.74 -5.61 -20.26
C PRO A 86 -9.21 -4.57 -19.22
N PRO A 87 -8.83 -3.29 -19.38
CA PRO A 87 -9.14 -2.25 -18.39
C PRO A 87 -10.64 -2.06 -18.17
N GLU A 88 -11.49 -2.27 -19.18
CA GLU A 88 -12.95 -2.19 -19.06
C GLU A 88 -13.50 -3.25 -18.11
N GLN A 89 -12.91 -4.44 -18.07
CA GLN A 89 -13.34 -5.51 -17.16
C GLN A 89 -12.90 -5.25 -15.70
N VAL A 90 -11.81 -4.50 -15.53
CA VAL A 90 -11.25 -4.19 -14.21
C VAL A 90 -11.90 -2.95 -13.61
N LEU A 91 -12.16 -1.91 -14.42
CA LEU A 91 -12.47 -0.56 -13.94
C LEU A 91 -13.96 -0.17 -14.08
N GLU A 92 -14.77 -0.93 -14.85
CA GLU A 92 -16.18 -0.57 -15.09
C GLU A 92 -17.04 -0.78 -13.82
N GLY A 93 -17.86 0.23 -13.46
CA GLY A 93 -18.83 0.16 -12.36
C GLY A 93 -18.25 0.36 -10.96
N LEU A 94 -16.94 0.59 -10.83
CA LEU A 94 -16.27 0.75 -9.53
C LEU A 94 -16.71 2.02 -8.80
N GLU A 95 -17.19 3.03 -9.50
CA GLU A 95 -17.69 4.30 -8.94
C GLU A 95 -18.90 4.13 -8.01
N SER A 96 -19.54 2.97 -8.02
CA SER A 96 -20.61 2.61 -7.09
C SER A 96 -20.11 2.30 -5.68
N ALA A 97 -18.80 2.03 -5.52
CA ALA A 97 -18.17 1.81 -4.23
C ALA A 97 -17.92 3.14 -3.48
N PRO A 98 -17.89 3.13 -2.16
CA PRO A 98 -17.55 4.32 -1.38
C PRO A 98 -16.09 4.73 -1.53
N LEU A 99 -15.21 3.77 -1.83
CA LEU A 99 -13.76 3.97 -1.97
C LEU A 99 -13.20 2.98 -2.99
N VAL A 100 -12.38 3.49 -3.89
CA VAL A 100 -11.55 2.72 -4.82
C VAL A 100 -10.08 3.06 -4.58
N CYS A 101 -9.25 2.06 -4.34
CA CYS A 101 -7.80 2.17 -4.22
C CYS A 101 -7.14 1.45 -5.37
N ILE A 102 -6.32 2.13 -6.16
CA ILE A 102 -5.54 1.57 -7.27
C ILE A 102 -4.08 1.59 -6.86
N ASP A 103 -3.45 0.42 -6.86
CA ASP A 103 -2.02 0.28 -6.53
C ASP A 103 -1.20 -0.04 -7.79
N ASP A 104 0.07 0.36 -7.77
CA ASP A 104 1.04 0.11 -8.84
C ASP A 104 0.66 0.70 -10.21
N LEU A 105 0.15 1.93 -10.23
CA LEU A 105 -0.27 2.59 -11.47
C LEU A 105 0.82 2.63 -12.56
N GLN A 106 2.11 2.64 -12.18
CA GLN A 106 3.23 2.64 -13.13
C GLN A 106 3.22 1.43 -14.07
N LEU A 107 2.61 0.31 -13.70
CA LEU A 107 2.56 -0.91 -14.52
C LEU A 107 1.69 -0.79 -15.76
N VAL A 108 0.86 0.23 -15.83
CA VAL A 108 -0.03 0.51 -16.97
C VAL A 108 0.17 1.92 -17.54
N SER A 109 1.23 2.62 -17.11
CA SER A 109 1.47 4.02 -17.46
C SER A 109 1.82 4.23 -18.94
N ASP A 110 2.31 3.22 -19.66
CA ASP A 110 2.61 3.23 -21.10
C ASP A 110 1.46 2.67 -21.96
N ARG A 111 0.35 2.24 -21.34
CA ARG A 111 -0.77 1.57 -21.99
C ARG A 111 -1.93 2.52 -22.29
N GLU A 112 -2.11 2.85 -23.57
CA GLU A 112 -3.15 3.79 -24.01
C GLU A 112 -4.59 3.30 -23.74
N ASP A 113 -4.84 1.98 -23.78
CA ASP A 113 -6.13 1.38 -23.44
C ASP A 113 -6.51 1.66 -21.97
N TRP A 114 -5.54 1.64 -21.06
CA TRP A 114 -5.73 1.96 -19.66
C TRP A 114 -5.95 3.46 -19.41
N HIS A 115 -5.33 4.34 -20.20
CA HIS A 115 -5.46 5.78 -20.00
C HIS A 115 -6.90 6.26 -20.12
N ILE A 116 -7.63 5.78 -21.13
CA ILE A 116 -9.02 6.18 -21.37
C ILE A 116 -9.92 5.65 -20.24
N SER A 117 -9.74 4.37 -19.88
CA SER A 117 -10.54 3.73 -18.83
C SER A 117 -10.29 4.34 -17.46
N LEU A 118 -9.05 4.69 -17.11
CA LEU A 118 -8.68 5.39 -15.88
C LEU A 118 -9.25 6.82 -15.86
N PHE A 119 -9.21 7.53 -16.97
CA PHE A 119 -9.80 8.86 -17.07
C PHE A 119 -11.32 8.83 -16.86
N ASN A 120 -12.00 7.85 -17.47
CA ASN A 120 -13.43 7.65 -17.28
C ASN A 120 -13.76 7.30 -15.82
N LEU A 121 -13.02 6.36 -15.21
CA LEU A 121 -13.17 6.01 -13.80
C LEU A 121 -13.01 7.25 -12.90
N PHE A 122 -11.97 8.07 -13.14
CA PHE A 122 -11.76 9.29 -12.35
C PHE A 122 -12.98 10.22 -12.38
N ASN A 123 -13.51 10.46 -13.59
CA ASN A 123 -14.70 11.33 -13.75
C ASN A 123 -15.93 10.70 -13.09
N ASN A 124 -16.16 9.40 -13.30
CA ASN A 124 -17.30 8.68 -12.70
C ASN A 124 -17.22 8.70 -11.16
N CYS A 125 -16.05 8.42 -10.58
CA CYS A 125 -15.85 8.50 -9.13
C CYS A 125 -16.12 9.91 -8.59
N ARG A 126 -15.64 10.95 -9.28
CA ARG A 126 -15.89 12.34 -8.88
C ARG A 126 -17.39 12.66 -8.89
N ASP A 127 -18.09 12.26 -9.94
CA ASP A 127 -19.52 12.58 -10.14
C ASP A 127 -20.42 11.76 -9.21
N ALA A 128 -20.05 10.52 -8.89
CA ALA A 128 -20.73 9.66 -7.90
C ALA A 128 -20.35 9.99 -6.44
N GLY A 129 -19.32 10.81 -6.20
CA GLY A 129 -18.82 11.10 -4.86
C GLY A 129 -17.99 9.96 -4.25
N CYS A 130 -17.62 8.95 -5.05
CA CYS A 130 -16.69 7.89 -4.67
C CYS A 130 -15.30 8.48 -4.37
N ARG A 131 -14.65 7.96 -3.34
CA ARG A 131 -13.26 8.31 -3.04
C ARG A 131 -12.32 7.48 -3.91
N LEU A 132 -11.33 8.14 -4.54
CA LEU A 132 -10.34 7.47 -5.38
C LEU A 132 -8.93 7.74 -4.83
N MET A 133 -8.22 6.68 -4.44
CA MET A 133 -6.85 6.75 -3.97
C MET A 133 -5.96 5.96 -4.92
N ILE A 134 -4.90 6.59 -5.40
CA ILE A 134 -3.99 5.96 -6.37
C ILE A 134 -2.57 5.97 -5.82
N ALA A 135 -1.88 4.85 -5.93
CA ALA A 135 -0.46 4.75 -5.61
C ALA A 135 0.37 4.33 -6.83
N SER A 136 1.62 4.81 -6.85
CA SER A 136 2.61 4.48 -7.87
C SER A 136 4.02 4.61 -7.31
N HIS A 137 4.96 3.85 -7.84
CA HIS A 137 6.37 4.03 -7.51
C HIS A 137 6.95 5.36 -8.07
N LEU A 138 6.25 5.99 -9.02
CA LEU A 138 6.68 7.23 -9.66
C LEU A 138 5.72 8.39 -9.33
N PRO A 139 6.22 9.62 -9.17
CA PRO A 139 5.39 10.81 -9.20
C PRO A 139 4.57 10.90 -10.50
N ALA A 140 3.41 11.54 -10.46
CA ALA A 140 2.49 11.59 -11.61
C ALA A 140 3.10 12.24 -12.86
N ASP A 141 4.04 13.17 -12.69
CA ASP A 141 4.75 13.86 -13.79
C ASP A 141 5.88 13.01 -14.42
N GLN A 142 6.23 11.87 -13.82
CA GLN A 142 7.23 10.94 -14.32
C GLN A 142 6.61 9.67 -14.94
N LEU A 143 5.29 9.56 -14.94
CA LEU A 143 4.58 8.47 -15.61
C LEU A 143 4.56 8.70 -17.12
N ASP A 144 4.71 7.63 -17.91
CA ASP A 144 4.60 7.68 -19.38
C ASP A 144 3.12 7.68 -19.83
N ILE A 145 2.37 8.67 -19.33
CA ILE A 145 0.94 8.85 -19.67
C ILE A 145 0.84 9.88 -20.79
N LYS A 146 0.37 9.44 -21.97
CA LYS A 146 0.21 10.31 -23.15
C LYS A 146 -1.11 11.12 -23.12
N LEU A 147 -2.10 10.68 -22.35
CA LEU A 147 -3.38 11.38 -22.22
C LEU A 147 -3.22 12.55 -21.23
N GLU A 148 -3.05 13.77 -21.73
CA GLU A 148 -2.84 14.99 -20.92
C GLU A 148 -3.97 15.22 -19.91
N ASP A 149 -5.21 14.92 -20.29
CA ASP A 149 -6.37 15.06 -19.42
C ASP A 149 -6.27 14.13 -18.19
N LEU A 150 -5.85 12.88 -18.37
CA LEU A 150 -5.60 11.95 -17.25
C LEU A 150 -4.47 12.47 -16.36
N LEU A 151 -3.36 12.89 -16.95
CA LEU A 151 -2.23 13.43 -16.22
C LEU A 151 -2.63 14.68 -15.39
N SER A 152 -3.45 15.56 -15.97
CA SER A 152 -4.01 16.71 -15.26
C SER A 152 -4.88 16.28 -14.06
N ARG A 153 -5.70 15.23 -14.23
CA ARG A 153 -6.52 14.67 -13.14
C ARG A 153 -5.65 14.10 -12.02
N LEU A 154 -4.63 13.31 -12.35
CA LEU A 154 -3.72 12.73 -11.36
C LEU A 154 -2.98 13.81 -10.54
N LYS A 155 -2.69 14.96 -11.15
CA LYS A 155 -2.08 16.14 -10.51
C LYS A 155 -3.07 17.02 -9.74
N SER A 156 -4.38 16.89 -9.95
CA SER A 156 -5.39 17.81 -9.40
C SER A 156 -5.66 17.63 -7.91
N GLY A 157 -5.29 16.49 -7.34
CA GLY A 157 -5.53 16.16 -5.94
C GLY A 157 -4.35 16.47 -5.02
N VAL A 158 -4.46 16.00 -3.79
CA VAL A 158 -3.32 16.04 -2.87
C VAL A 158 -2.35 14.93 -3.24
N SER A 159 -1.09 15.30 -3.46
CA SER A 159 -0.02 14.36 -3.74
C SER A 159 0.89 14.20 -2.53
N PHE A 160 1.21 12.95 -2.22
CA PHE A 160 2.18 12.59 -1.18
C PHE A 160 3.33 11.81 -1.81
N HIS A 161 4.54 12.26 -1.53
CA HIS A 161 5.73 11.50 -1.91
C HIS A 161 6.36 10.89 -0.65
N LEU A 162 6.19 9.57 -0.48
CA LEU A 162 6.72 8.82 0.65
C LEU A 162 8.22 8.60 0.46
N GLN A 163 8.99 8.87 1.50
CA GLN A 163 10.44 8.73 1.48
C GLN A 163 10.87 7.38 2.07
N ASN A 164 12.00 6.87 1.62
CA ASN A 164 12.61 5.71 2.25
C ASN A 164 12.96 6.01 3.71
N TYR A 165 12.77 5.02 4.57
CA TYR A 165 13.22 5.11 5.96
C TYR A 165 14.74 5.17 6.04
N LYS A 166 15.26 6.12 6.83
CA LYS A 166 16.69 6.16 7.18
C LYS A 166 17.03 5.02 8.15
N ASP A 167 18.29 4.68 8.26
CA ASP A 167 18.76 3.54 9.10
C ASP A 167 18.17 3.56 10.53
N ALA A 168 18.11 4.73 11.17
CA ALA A 168 17.53 4.89 12.49
C ALA A 168 16.02 4.59 12.50
N ASP A 169 15.31 4.97 11.45
CA ASP A 169 13.87 4.74 11.33
C ASP A 169 13.57 3.31 10.89
N GLN A 170 14.43 2.67 10.09
CA GLN A 170 14.31 1.24 9.78
C GLN A 170 14.41 0.37 11.03
N ARG A 171 15.35 0.70 11.95
CA ARG A 171 15.45 0.02 13.24
C ARG A 171 14.18 0.19 14.06
N ARG A 172 13.68 1.41 14.17
CA ARG A 172 12.44 1.71 14.91
C ARG A 172 11.22 1.06 14.26
N LEU A 173 11.16 1.02 12.92
CA LEU A 173 10.13 0.30 12.17
C LEU A 173 10.12 -1.18 12.55
N LEU A 174 11.27 -1.85 12.52
CA LEU A 174 11.38 -3.26 12.92
C LEU A 174 10.90 -3.49 14.36
N GLN A 175 11.33 -2.66 15.29
CA GLN A 175 10.92 -2.75 16.69
C GLN A 175 9.42 -2.47 16.86
N TYR A 176 8.90 -1.46 16.16
CA TYR A 176 7.47 -1.13 16.18
C TYR A 176 6.63 -2.30 15.68
N ARG A 177 6.99 -2.86 14.52
CA ARG A 177 6.29 -4.01 13.91
C ARG A 177 6.39 -5.28 14.75
N SER A 178 7.56 -5.53 15.37
CA SER A 178 7.74 -6.62 16.34
C SER A 178 6.84 -6.46 17.56
N ASN A 179 6.81 -5.29 18.17
CA ASN A 179 5.99 -5.02 19.34
C ASN A 179 4.50 -5.21 19.03
N ARG A 180 4.03 -4.84 17.83
CA ARG A 180 2.63 -5.06 17.40
C ARG A 180 2.27 -6.55 17.26
N ARG A 181 3.26 -7.43 17.09
CA ARG A 181 3.13 -8.89 17.11
C ARG A 181 3.35 -9.50 18.50
N GLY A 182 3.56 -8.69 19.54
CA GLY A 182 3.89 -9.16 20.89
C GLY A 182 5.33 -9.66 21.05
N LEU A 183 6.20 -9.39 20.06
CA LEU A 183 7.61 -9.77 20.09
C LEU A 183 8.48 -8.63 20.61
N TYR A 184 9.37 -8.92 21.54
CA TYR A 184 10.39 -7.97 21.95
C TYR A 184 11.64 -8.10 21.11
N LEU A 185 11.96 -7.08 20.34
CA LEU A 185 13.16 -6.98 19.51
C LEU A 185 14.14 -5.97 20.14
N SER A 186 15.25 -6.49 20.70
CA SER A 186 16.29 -5.62 21.27
C SER A 186 17.02 -4.80 20.19
N ASP A 187 17.66 -3.70 20.59
CA ASP A 187 18.50 -2.90 19.67
C ASP A 187 19.59 -3.72 19.00
N GLU A 188 20.24 -4.63 19.75
CA GLU A 188 21.29 -5.52 19.24
C GLU A 188 20.75 -6.42 18.11
N VAL A 189 19.60 -7.07 18.34
CA VAL A 189 18.99 -7.95 17.34
C VAL A 189 18.48 -7.17 16.14
N ALA A 190 17.89 -6.01 16.35
CA ALA A 190 17.44 -5.14 15.26
C ALA A 190 18.61 -4.69 14.35
N LEU A 191 19.74 -4.27 14.96
CA LEU A 191 20.95 -3.92 14.24
C LEU A 191 21.57 -5.13 13.51
N PHE A 192 21.54 -6.30 14.15
CA PHE A 192 22.01 -7.54 13.52
C PHE A 192 21.20 -7.83 12.23
N LEU A 193 19.86 -7.73 12.28
CA LEU A 193 18.99 -7.94 11.12
C LEU A 193 19.29 -6.93 10.00
N LEU A 194 19.39 -5.63 10.32
CA LEU A 194 19.70 -4.58 9.35
C LEU A 194 21.07 -4.72 8.69
N ASN A 195 22.03 -5.36 9.36
CA ASN A 195 23.37 -5.61 8.82
C ASN A 195 23.47 -6.90 7.98
N ARG A 196 22.52 -7.82 8.10
CA ARG A 196 22.55 -9.14 7.45
C ARG A 196 21.53 -9.30 6.34
N LEU A 197 20.40 -8.61 6.44
CA LEU A 197 19.31 -8.67 5.45
C LEU A 197 19.44 -7.52 4.45
N PRO A 198 18.84 -7.66 3.26
CA PRO A 198 18.65 -6.54 2.36
C PRO A 198 17.90 -5.41 3.07
N ARG A 199 18.29 -4.16 2.78
CA ARG A 199 17.65 -2.97 3.36
C ARG A 199 16.28 -2.66 2.71
N ASP A 200 15.68 -3.65 2.13
CA ASP A 200 14.33 -3.60 1.62
C ASP A 200 13.32 -3.90 2.74
N THR A 201 12.32 -3.04 2.86
CA THR A 201 11.30 -3.18 3.92
C THR A 201 10.54 -4.49 3.80
N HIS A 202 10.30 -4.99 2.57
CA HIS A 202 9.60 -6.25 2.35
C HIS A 202 10.39 -7.42 2.94
N ALA A 203 11.68 -7.55 2.59
CA ALA A 203 12.55 -8.60 3.14
C ALA A 203 12.66 -8.55 4.68
N LEU A 204 12.66 -7.34 5.25
CA LEU A 204 12.66 -7.15 6.70
C LEU A 204 11.35 -7.62 7.35
N MET A 205 10.20 -7.38 6.70
CA MET A 205 8.90 -7.82 7.21
C MET A 205 8.73 -9.34 7.08
N GLU A 206 9.19 -9.95 6.00
CA GLU A 206 9.23 -11.42 5.84
C GLU A 206 10.08 -12.08 6.93
N ALA A 207 11.27 -11.54 7.21
CA ALA A 207 12.11 -12.03 8.28
C ALA A 207 11.40 -11.95 9.66
N LEU A 208 10.69 -10.85 9.93
CA LEU A 208 9.90 -10.74 11.16
C LEU A 208 8.78 -11.78 11.23
N GLU A 209 8.14 -12.11 10.12
CA GLU A 209 7.09 -13.13 10.07
C GLU A 209 7.65 -14.53 10.37
N ILE A 210 8.82 -14.87 9.79
CA ILE A 210 9.52 -16.13 10.07
C ILE A 210 9.88 -16.20 11.56
N LEU A 211 10.41 -15.11 12.12
CA LEU A 211 10.82 -15.03 13.52
C LEU A 211 9.64 -15.13 14.48
N ASP A 212 8.49 -14.54 14.12
CA ASP A 212 7.25 -14.64 14.90
C ASP A 212 6.78 -16.09 14.98
N LYS A 213 6.65 -16.76 13.83
CA LYS A 213 6.26 -18.18 13.76
C LYS A 213 7.24 -19.08 14.53
N ALA A 214 8.55 -18.85 14.39
CA ALA A 214 9.58 -19.62 15.09
C ALA A 214 9.55 -19.39 16.61
N SER A 215 9.47 -18.13 17.05
CA SER A 215 9.38 -17.74 18.46
C SER A 215 8.16 -18.37 19.16
N LEU A 216 7.01 -18.34 18.48
CA LEU A 216 5.76 -18.93 18.99
C LEU A 216 5.88 -20.46 19.10
N ARG A 217 6.41 -21.13 18.06
CA ARG A 217 6.58 -22.58 18.03
C ARG A 217 7.52 -23.09 19.12
N GLU A 218 8.65 -22.39 19.32
CA GLU A 218 9.71 -22.82 20.24
C GLU A 218 9.63 -22.17 21.62
N GLN A 219 8.71 -21.24 21.81
CA GLN A 219 8.55 -20.46 23.05
C GLN A 219 9.83 -19.77 23.50
N ARG A 220 10.63 -19.29 22.55
CA ARG A 220 11.93 -18.66 22.75
C ARG A 220 11.87 -17.16 22.44
N ARG A 221 12.64 -16.37 23.22
CA ARG A 221 12.84 -14.95 22.95
C ARG A 221 13.75 -14.72 21.74
N LEU A 222 13.60 -13.60 21.06
CA LEU A 222 14.46 -13.19 19.95
C LEU A 222 15.84 -12.77 20.48
N THR A 223 16.77 -13.71 20.49
CA THR A 223 18.21 -13.48 20.75
C THR A 223 18.99 -13.62 19.45
N THR A 224 20.17 -13.01 19.34
CA THR A 224 20.99 -13.11 18.13
C THR A 224 21.28 -14.56 17.70
N PRO A 225 21.60 -15.51 18.61
CA PRO A 225 21.76 -16.92 18.25
C PRO A 225 20.48 -17.55 17.69
N PHE A 226 19.32 -17.29 18.32
CA PHE A 226 18.03 -17.81 17.86
C PHE A 226 17.64 -17.26 16.49
N VAL A 227 17.87 -15.95 16.26
CA VAL A 227 17.59 -15.30 14.98
C VAL A 227 18.45 -15.89 13.85
N LYS A 228 19.74 -16.17 14.11
CA LYS A 228 20.61 -16.87 13.16
C LYS A 228 20.07 -18.25 12.78
N GLU A 229 19.68 -19.02 13.78
CA GLU A 229 19.13 -20.37 13.60
C GLU A 229 17.83 -20.33 12.77
N ALA A 230 16.89 -19.44 13.15
CA ALA A 230 15.59 -19.37 12.53
C ALA A 230 15.62 -18.85 11.09
N LEU A 231 16.55 -17.95 10.75
CA LEU A 231 16.71 -17.36 9.41
C LEU A 231 17.79 -18.04 8.55
N GLY A 232 18.54 -19.01 9.10
CA GLY A 232 19.61 -19.69 8.37
C GLY A 232 20.82 -18.79 8.06
N LEU A 233 21.18 -17.84 8.95
CA LEU A 233 22.22 -16.82 8.78
C LEU A 233 23.55 -17.18 9.44
#